data_b885734412592e5db488eacac0c5a2ed
#
_entry.id   b885734412592e5db488eacac0c5a2ed
#
_cell.length_a   1.000
_cell.length_b   1.000
_cell.length_c   1.000
_cell.angle_alpha   90.00
_cell.angle_beta   90.00
_cell.angle_gamma   90.00
#
_symmetry.space_group_name_H-M   'P 1'
#
loop_
_entity.id
_entity.type
_entity.pdbx_description
1 polymer ?
#
loop_
_entity_poly.entity_id
_entity_poly.type
_entity_poly.pdbx_seq_one_letter_code
_entity_poly.pdbx_strand_id
1 'polypeptide(L)'
;MEFLGQIDRKSIDWAFRASDLHNYYATKLIITKPGPLPNAGLVRFIVLDGRERERVELPLPLTLERGVDYRVKVSVHGSRFLTSVNGQLVSSWTDNRLSRGGVGFFSEDGESALVKWVSLSERDSFLGRIVSHFSLISFPTAGGGQN
;
A
#
# COMPACT_ATOMS: atom_id res chain seq x y z
N MET A 1 5.61 4.99 -7.27
CA MET A 1 5.43 3.52 -7.34
C MET A 1 4.15 3.20 -8.11
N GLU A 2 4.22 2.21 -8.97
CA GLU A 2 3.05 1.66 -9.67
C GLU A 2 3.16 0.13 -9.65
N PHE A 3 2.06 -0.56 -9.48
CA PHE A 3 2.05 -2.02 -9.49
C PHE A 3 0.75 -2.58 -10.05
N LEU A 4 0.81 -3.83 -10.53
CA LEU A 4 -0.33 -4.62 -10.94
C LEU A 4 -0.53 -5.75 -9.95
N GLY A 5 -1.70 -5.82 -9.34
CA GLY A 5 -1.99 -6.82 -8.32
C GLY A 5 -3.41 -7.35 -8.39
N GLN A 6 -3.59 -8.52 -7.79
CA GLN A 6 -4.89 -9.17 -7.61
C GLN A 6 -5.14 -9.38 -6.12
N ILE A 7 -6.38 -9.21 -5.69
CA ILE A 7 -6.81 -9.57 -4.35
C ILE A 7 -7.33 -11.00 -4.40
N ASP A 8 -6.69 -11.91 -3.67
CA ASP A 8 -7.16 -13.28 -3.51
C ASP A 8 -8.10 -13.39 -2.31
N ARG A 9 -7.71 -12.76 -1.20
CA ARG A 9 -8.49 -12.76 0.03
C ARG A 9 -8.40 -11.40 0.71
N LYS A 10 -9.53 -10.74 0.90
CA LYS A 10 -9.76 -9.47 1.60
C LYS A 10 -9.07 -8.24 1.03
N SER A 11 -7.74 -8.24 0.89
CA SER A 11 -7.01 -7.01 0.58
C SER A 11 -5.72 -7.23 -0.18
N ILE A 12 -5.21 -6.14 -0.76
CA ILE A 12 -3.83 -5.97 -1.17
C ILE A 12 -3.23 -4.78 -0.41
N ASP A 13 -2.09 -5.01 0.23
CA ASP A 13 -1.51 -4.11 1.20
C ASP A 13 -0.10 -3.72 0.82
N TRP A 14 0.22 -2.43 0.95
CA TRP A 14 1.56 -1.93 0.67
C TRP A 14 2.01 -0.89 1.68
N ALA A 15 3.33 -0.83 1.85
CA ALA A 15 4.00 0.18 2.64
C ALA A 15 4.87 1.07 1.75
N PHE A 16 5.05 2.31 2.14
CA PHE A 16 5.95 3.25 1.48
C PHE A 16 6.59 4.18 2.50
N ARG A 17 7.70 4.82 2.10
CA ARG A 17 8.58 5.56 3.02
C ARG A 17 8.92 4.75 4.27
N ALA A 18 9.13 3.45 4.09
CA ALA A 18 9.57 2.55 5.14
C ALA A 18 11.04 2.76 5.41
N SER A 19 11.38 3.35 6.54
CA SER A 19 12.77 3.44 7.01
C SER A 19 13.24 2.11 7.59
N ASP A 20 12.32 1.37 8.18
CA ASP A 20 12.51 0.04 8.77
C ASP A 20 11.13 -0.63 8.98
N LEU A 21 11.12 -1.79 9.65
CA LEU A 21 9.90 -2.56 9.94
C LEU A 21 8.99 -1.91 11.00
N HIS A 22 9.45 -0.86 11.66
CA HIS A 22 8.74 -0.20 12.74
C HIS A 22 8.28 1.21 12.38
N ASN A 23 8.71 1.73 11.21
CA ASN A 23 8.43 3.09 10.80
C ASN A 23 8.11 3.14 9.30
N TYR A 24 6.82 3.24 8.96
CA TYR A 24 6.34 3.28 7.58
C TYR A 24 4.91 3.81 7.48
N TYR A 25 4.53 4.28 6.30
CA TYR A 25 3.13 4.46 5.93
C TYR A 25 2.60 3.18 5.31
N ALA A 26 1.37 2.84 5.64
CA ALA A 26 0.66 1.69 5.10
C ALA A 26 -0.64 2.09 4.44
N THR A 27 -0.97 1.39 3.37
CA THR A 27 -2.25 1.49 2.69
C THR A 27 -2.72 0.09 2.30
N LYS A 28 -4.02 -0.12 2.44
CA LYS A 28 -4.71 -1.36 2.02
C LYS A 28 -5.85 -1.01 1.10
N LEU A 29 -5.98 -1.72 0.00
CA LEU A 29 -7.18 -1.73 -0.82
C LEU A 29 -7.96 -2.98 -0.45
N ILE A 30 -9.16 -2.80 0.12
CA ILE A 30 -9.93 -3.87 0.74
C ILE A 30 -11.26 -4.11 0.04
N ILE A 31 -11.70 -5.38 0.04
CA ILE A 31 -13.06 -5.77 -0.30
C ILE A 31 -13.86 -5.79 1.01
N THR A 32 -14.77 -4.82 1.18
CA THR A 32 -15.49 -4.62 2.46
C THR A 32 -16.67 -5.59 2.64
N LYS A 33 -17.29 -5.99 1.53
CA LYS A 33 -18.42 -6.93 1.52
C LYS A 33 -18.55 -7.61 0.16
N PRO A 34 -19.08 -8.83 0.09
CA PRO A 34 -19.45 -9.44 -1.19
C PRO A 34 -20.67 -8.74 -1.81
N GLY A 35 -20.71 -8.65 -3.14
CA GLY A 35 -21.89 -8.14 -3.85
C GLY A 35 -21.57 -7.22 -5.02
N PRO A 36 -22.58 -6.90 -5.84
CA PRO A 36 -22.41 -6.13 -7.07
C PRO A 36 -22.34 -4.61 -6.85
N LEU A 37 -22.65 -4.10 -5.67
CA LEU A 37 -22.56 -2.68 -5.32
C LEU A 37 -21.15 -2.31 -4.93
N PRO A 38 -20.81 -1.00 -4.90
CA PRO A 38 -19.50 -0.58 -4.41
C PRO A 38 -19.16 -1.26 -3.09
N ASN A 39 -18.10 -2.04 -3.12
CA ASN A 39 -17.68 -2.90 -2.04
C ASN A 39 -16.21 -2.68 -1.67
N ALA A 40 -15.63 -1.61 -2.16
CA ALA A 40 -14.24 -1.28 -1.95
C ALA A 40 -14.06 -0.29 -0.82
N GLY A 41 -12.97 -0.46 -0.09
CA GLY A 41 -12.47 0.50 0.88
C GLY A 41 -10.98 0.69 0.72
N LEU A 42 -10.49 1.82 1.20
CA LEU A 42 -9.07 2.11 1.33
C LEU A 42 -8.81 2.39 2.80
N VAL A 43 -7.88 1.63 3.37
CA VAL A 43 -7.39 1.83 4.73
C VAL A 43 -6.00 2.44 4.66
N ARG A 44 -5.75 3.47 5.43
CA ARG A 44 -4.40 4.04 5.59
C ARG A 44 -4.07 4.29 7.04
N PHE A 45 -2.82 4.11 7.38
CA PHE A 45 -2.29 4.37 8.71
C PHE A 45 -0.78 4.62 8.65
N ILE A 46 -0.23 5.09 9.74
CA ILE A 46 1.21 5.18 9.94
C ILE A 46 1.62 4.23 11.07
N VAL A 47 2.74 3.58 10.90
CA VAL A 47 3.42 2.84 11.98
C VAL A 47 4.62 3.66 12.41
N LEU A 48 4.68 3.99 13.70
CA LEU A 48 5.80 4.69 14.33
C LEU A 48 6.23 3.91 15.57
N ASP A 49 7.50 3.57 15.62
CA ASP A 49 8.08 2.75 16.70
C ASP A 49 7.32 1.42 16.90
N GLY A 50 6.91 0.80 15.78
CA GLY A 50 6.18 -0.46 15.77
C GLY A 50 4.72 -0.37 16.19
N ARG A 51 4.17 0.84 16.34
CA ARG A 51 2.78 1.06 16.74
C ARG A 51 1.99 1.73 15.63
N GLU A 52 0.87 1.10 15.28
CA GLU A 52 -0.10 1.69 14.36
C GLU A 52 -0.74 2.94 14.97
N ARG A 53 -0.86 3.99 14.17
CA ARG A 53 -1.49 5.26 14.55
C ARG A 53 -2.34 5.78 13.40
N GLU A 54 -3.38 6.53 13.76
CA GLU A 54 -4.21 7.31 12.82
C GLU A 54 -4.78 6.46 11.68
N ARG A 55 -5.36 5.33 12.02
CA ARG A 55 -6.06 4.50 11.05
C ARG A 55 -7.29 5.21 10.53
N VAL A 56 -7.36 5.35 9.22
CA VAL A 56 -8.49 5.92 8.50
C VAL A 56 -8.97 4.89 7.48
N GLU A 57 -10.27 4.63 7.47
CA GLU A 57 -10.93 3.80 6.48
C GLU A 57 -11.87 4.67 5.65
N LEU A 58 -11.73 4.62 4.33
CA LEU A 58 -12.49 5.40 3.37
C LEU A 58 -13.26 4.43 2.46
N PRO A 59 -14.58 4.54 2.36
CA PRO A 59 -15.32 3.84 1.33
C PRO A 59 -14.93 4.38 -0.04
N LEU A 60 -14.78 3.48 -1.02
CA LEU A 60 -14.44 3.85 -2.39
C LEU A 60 -15.63 3.57 -3.32
N PRO A 61 -15.83 4.43 -4.34
CA PRO A 61 -16.87 4.22 -5.35
C PRO A 61 -16.43 3.19 -6.40
N LEU A 62 -15.90 2.07 -5.96
CA LEU A 62 -15.34 0.99 -6.77
C LEU A 62 -15.98 -0.34 -6.39
N THR A 63 -16.09 -1.23 -7.37
CA THR A 63 -16.37 -2.64 -7.14
C THR A 63 -15.09 -3.43 -7.40
N LEU A 64 -14.64 -4.16 -6.39
CA LEU A 64 -13.47 -5.03 -6.46
C LEU A 64 -13.89 -6.49 -6.50
N GLU A 65 -13.22 -7.24 -7.36
CA GLU A 65 -13.41 -8.68 -7.53
C GLU A 65 -12.11 -9.42 -7.23
N ARG A 66 -12.24 -10.60 -6.65
CA ARG A 66 -11.09 -11.48 -6.41
C ARG A 66 -10.54 -11.99 -7.74
N GLY A 67 -9.21 -12.11 -7.82
CA GLY A 67 -8.54 -12.63 -9.01
C GLY A 67 -8.54 -11.70 -10.23
N VAL A 68 -9.02 -10.47 -10.08
CA VAL A 68 -9.00 -9.44 -11.13
C VAL A 68 -7.78 -8.55 -10.95
N ASP A 69 -7.16 -8.17 -12.06
CA ASP A 69 -6.00 -7.28 -12.07
C ASP A 69 -6.40 -5.83 -11.84
N TYR A 70 -5.76 -5.23 -10.86
CA TYR A 70 -5.88 -3.80 -10.55
C TYR A 70 -4.52 -3.13 -10.67
N ARG A 71 -4.48 -2.05 -11.45
CA ARG A 71 -3.30 -1.19 -11.56
C ARG A 71 -3.41 -0.10 -10.48
N VAL A 72 -2.51 -0.15 -9.53
CA VAL A 72 -2.42 0.82 -8.44
C VAL A 72 -1.22 1.71 -8.65
N LYS A 73 -1.43 3.03 -8.58
CA LYS A 73 -0.37 4.03 -8.66
C LYS A 73 -0.35 4.86 -7.39
N VAL A 74 0.80 4.91 -6.76
CA VAL A 74 1.07 5.76 -5.59
C VAL A 74 2.06 6.84 -6.01
N SER A 75 1.64 8.09 -5.95
CA SER A 75 2.48 9.25 -6.24
C SER A 75 2.75 10.01 -4.96
N VAL A 76 4.01 10.40 -4.79
CA VAL A 76 4.49 11.11 -3.61
C VAL A 76 5.11 12.43 -4.05
N HIS A 77 4.57 13.53 -3.58
CA HIS A 77 5.02 14.88 -3.87
C HIS A 77 5.27 15.62 -2.55
N GLY A 78 6.51 15.61 -2.10
CA GLY A 78 6.84 16.12 -0.77
C GLY A 78 6.10 15.35 0.32
N SER A 79 5.24 16.01 1.08
CA SER A 79 4.40 15.40 2.11
C SER A 79 3.02 14.94 1.62
N ARG A 80 2.70 15.14 0.33
CA ARG A 80 1.42 14.77 -0.25
C ARG A 80 1.47 13.41 -0.93
N PHE A 81 0.51 12.57 -0.64
CA PHE A 81 0.37 11.21 -1.17
C PHE A 81 -0.93 11.08 -1.96
N LEU A 82 -0.83 10.53 -3.16
CA LEU A 82 -1.95 10.29 -4.07
C LEU A 82 -1.99 8.82 -4.40
N THR A 83 -3.16 8.21 -4.32
CA THR A 83 -3.38 6.82 -4.74
C THR A 83 -4.46 6.77 -5.81
N SER A 84 -4.16 6.12 -6.91
CA SER A 84 -5.10 5.85 -8.00
C SER A 84 -5.24 4.35 -8.24
N VAL A 85 -6.43 3.91 -8.60
CA VAL A 85 -6.74 2.54 -8.98
C VAL A 85 -7.32 2.57 -10.39
N ASN A 86 -6.72 1.83 -11.32
CA ASN A 86 -7.07 1.81 -12.74
C ASN A 86 -7.21 3.23 -13.34
N GLY A 87 -6.32 4.15 -12.94
CA GLY A 87 -6.32 5.54 -13.40
C GLY A 87 -7.26 6.49 -12.65
N GLN A 88 -8.15 5.99 -11.81
CA GLN A 88 -9.03 6.82 -10.99
C GLN A 88 -8.36 7.17 -9.67
N LEU A 89 -8.27 8.47 -9.36
CA LEU A 89 -7.78 8.95 -8.06
C LEU A 89 -8.78 8.55 -6.97
N VAL A 90 -8.31 7.78 -5.98
CA VAL A 90 -9.15 7.27 -4.88
C VAL A 90 -8.76 7.84 -3.53
N SER A 91 -7.55 8.38 -3.39
CA SER A 91 -7.10 8.97 -2.13
C SER A 91 -6.09 10.09 -2.36
N SER A 92 -6.20 11.14 -1.57
CA SER A 92 -5.22 12.23 -1.46
C SER A 92 -5.12 12.64 0.01
N TRP A 93 -3.91 12.65 0.55
CA TRP A 93 -3.67 13.06 1.93
C TRP A 93 -2.24 13.56 2.12
N THR A 94 -1.97 14.16 3.28
CA THR A 94 -0.69 14.79 3.58
C THR A 94 -0.19 14.35 4.94
N ASP A 95 1.10 14.01 5.02
CA ASP A 95 1.82 13.72 6.26
C ASP A 95 3.32 13.95 6.06
N ASN A 96 4.01 14.42 7.06
CA ASN A 96 5.43 14.77 6.97
C ASN A 96 6.33 14.07 8.00
N ARG A 97 5.79 13.11 8.75
CA ARG A 97 6.54 12.41 9.81
C ARG A 97 7.63 11.50 9.27
N LEU A 98 7.40 10.87 8.12
CA LEU A 98 8.40 10.07 7.42
C LEU A 98 8.69 10.70 6.05
N SER A 99 9.92 11.17 5.86
CA SER A 99 10.32 11.93 4.67
C SER A 99 10.89 11.08 3.54
N ARG A 100 11.37 9.88 3.85
CA ARG A 100 12.05 8.96 2.92
C ARG A 100 11.95 7.52 3.40
N GLY A 101 12.27 6.59 2.53
CA GLY A 101 12.30 5.17 2.82
C GLY A 101 11.90 4.35 1.60
N GLY A 102 11.91 3.04 1.77
CA GLY A 102 11.57 2.06 0.74
C GLY A 102 10.08 1.85 0.57
N VAL A 103 9.75 0.89 -0.26
CA VAL A 103 8.41 0.36 -0.49
C VAL A 103 8.39 -1.12 -0.20
N GLY A 104 7.23 -1.66 0.14
CA GLY A 104 7.05 -3.08 0.38
C GLY A 104 5.60 -3.50 0.29
N PHE A 105 5.37 -4.80 0.28
CA PHE A 105 4.04 -5.40 0.37
C PHE A 105 3.99 -6.26 1.62
N PHE A 106 2.83 -6.31 2.23
CA PHE A 106 2.60 -7.13 3.40
C PHE A 106 1.18 -7.71 3.37
N SER A 107 0.88 -8.61 4.25
CA SER A 107 -0.48 -9.10 4.49
C SER A 107 -0.64 -9.44 5.96
N GLU A 108 -1.85 -9.28 6.46
CA GLU A 108 -2.25 -9.71 7.79
C GLU A 108 -2.96 -11.07 7.73
N ASP A 109 -3.28 -11.64 8.89
CA ASP A 109 -3.94 -12.92 8.95
C ASP A 109 -5.28 -12.93 8.19
N GLY A 110 -5.42 -13.91 7.32
CA GLY A 110 -6.60 -14.06 6.48
C GLY A 110 -6.63 -13.17 5.24
N GLU A 111 -5.58 -12.42 4.96
CA GLU A 111 -5.39 -11.62 3.75
C GLU A 111 -4.41 -12.31 2.81
N SER A 112 -4.65 -12.20 1.51
CA SER A 112 -3.68 -12.60 0.49
C SER A 112 -3.90 -11.86 -0.82
N ALA A 113 -2.82 -11.58 -1.49
CA ALA A 113 -2.80 -10.92 -2.78
C ALA A 113 -1.63 -11.43 -3.64
N LEU A 114 -1.76 -11.29 -4.94
CA LEU A 114 -0.69 -11.53 -5.90
C LEU A 114 -0.25 -10.20 -6.48
N VAL A 115 1.03 -9.89 -6.38
CA VAL A 115 1.66 -8.76 -7.07
C VAL A 115 2.39 -9.28 -8.29
N LYS A 116 1.95 -8.89 -9.48
CA LYS A 116 2.49 -9.38 -10.76
C LYS A 116 3.74 -8.62 -11.19
N TRP A 117 3.73 -7.31 -10.99
CA TRP A 117 4.89 -6.44 -11.23
C TRP A 117 4.81 -5.17 -10.42
N VAL A 118 5.96 -4.57 -10.18
CA VAL A 118 6.13 -3.28 -9.51
C VAL A 118 7.10 -2.43 -10.32
N SER A 119 6.76 -1.16 -10.51
CA SER A 119 7.63 -0.15 -11.09
C SER A 119 7.84 1.00 -10.11
N LEU A 120 9.07 1.35 -9.89
CA LEU A 120 9.47 2.50 -9.09
C LEU A 120 10.09 3.54 -10.01
N SER A 121 9.57 4.76 -9.97
CA SER A 121 10.17 5.90 -10.66
C SER A 121 10.35 7.04 -9.67
N GLU A 122 11.52 7.59 -9.58
CA GLU A 122 11.75 8.87 -8.92
C GLU A 122 11.55 9.98 -9.96
N ARG A 123 10.56 10.82 -9.74
CA ARG A 123 10.47 12.12 -10.38
C ARG A 123 11.07 13.10 -9.39
N ASP A 124 12.34 13.36 -9.53
CA ASP A 124 13.08 14.57 -9.14
C ASP A 124 14.49 14.20 -8.74
N SER A 125 15.39 14.48 -9.58
CA SER A 125 16.26 15.62 -9.53
C SER A 125 17.21 15.58 -10.72
N PHE A 126 17.38 16.68 -11.28
CA PHE A 126 18.55 17.05 -12.03
C PHE A 126 19.81 16.55 -11.31
N LEU A 127 20.51 15.63 -11.95
CA LEU A 127 21.77 14.98 -11.59
C LEU A 127 21.61 13.55 -11.13
N GLY A 128 21.85 12.68 -12.09
CA GLY A 128 21.81 11.25 -11.99
C GLY A 128 22.60 10.66 -10.85
N ARG A 129 21.97 9.75 -10.20
CA ARG A 129 22.51 8.46 -9.79
C ARG A 129 21.32 7.54 -9.55
N ILE A 130 21.07 6.68 -10.51
CA ILE A 130 20.21 5.52 -10.28
C ILE A 130 20.96 4.62 -9.30
N VAL A 131 20.55 4.65 -8.06
CA VAL A 131 20.86 3.58 -7.12
C VAL A 131 19.54 2.92 -6.79
N SER A 132 19.18 1.93 -7.61
CA SER A 132 18.06 1.06 -7.35
C SER A 132 18.44 0.14 -6.18
N HIS A 133 18.14 0.52 -4.98
CA HIS A 133 18.13 -0.41 -3.87
C HIS A 133 16.72 -0.98 -3.76
N PHE A 134 16.53 -2.14 -4.37
CA PHE A 134 15.36 -2.97 -4.13
C PHE A 134 15.52 -3.65 -2.77
N SER A 135 14.74 -3.22 -1.81
CA SER A 135 14.48 -4.01 -0.61
C SER A 135 13.00 -4.39 -0.63
N LEU A 136 12.72 -5.59 -1.10
CA LEU A 136 11.48 -6.28 -0.83
C LEU A 136 11.53 -6.68 0.65
N ILE A 137 10.83 -5.94 1.49
CA ILE A 137 10.66 -6.29 2.89
C ILE A 137 9.46 -7.21 2.97
N SER A 138 9.70 -8.52 3.07
CA SER A 138 8.68 -9.48 3.49
C SER A 138 8.57 -9.40 5.00
N PHE A 139 7.39 -9.02 5.50
CA PHE A 139 7.10 -9.06 6.92
C PHE A 139 6.79 -10.51 7.32
N PRO A 140 7.50 -11.10 8.29
CA PRO A 140 7.08 -12.38 8.82
C PRO A 140 5.72 -12.20 9.53
N THR A 141 4.75 -13.02 9.17
CA THR A 141 3.54 -13.20 9.96
C THR A 141 3.95 -13.53 11.38
N ALA A 142 3.47 -12.75 12.35
CA ALA A 142 3.59 -13.12 13.75
C ALA A 142 2.80 -14.41 13.94
N GLY A 143 3.49 -15.53 13.90
CA GLY A 143 2.94 -16.82 14.23
C GLY A 143 2.50 -16.80 15.69
N GLY A 144 1.19 -16.86 15.92
CA GLY A 144 0.63 -17.09 17.23
C GLY A 144 1.18 -18.39 17.79
N GLY A 145 2.03 -18.29 18.81
CA GLY A 145 2.40 -19.45 19.60
C GLY A 145 1.16 -19.98 20.28
N GLN A 146 0.77 -21.18 19.91
CA GLN A 146 -0.10 -22.00 20.74
C GLN A 146 0.73 -22.61 21.85
N ASN A 147 0.27 -22.42 23.06
CA ASN A 147 0.30 -23.42 24.13
C ASN A 147 -1.03 -23.38 24.87
#